data_98420ed45a46516435b38c006125130f
#
_entry.id   98420ed45a46516435b38c006125130f
#
_cell.length_a   1.000
_cell.length_b   1.000
_cell.length_c   1.000
_cell.angle_alpha   90.00
_cell.angle_beta   90.00
_cell.angle_gamma   90.00
#
_symmetry.space_group_name_H-M   'P 1'
#
loop_
_entity.id
_entity.type
_entity.pdbx_description
1 polymer ?
#
loop_
_entity_poly.entity_id
_entity_poly.type
_entity_poly.pdbx_seq_one_letter_code
_entity_poly.pdbx_strand_id
1 'polypeptide(L)'
;MKNYILVLLILLILAACGKQSPPSPVPANAPTPMAEMAQAKMASDGIGGAEQSLTELSEPQPAEPVGDSTSIQKYIALRHHLQIETPAEQMQAAFDAAIAHCAALNCQMLSANFIKGSQYNPPSASLSFRVPPRSVEIFLTGLAKNGELTQHARDSEDKTNQVVDADARIKNLTELRDRLRVMLTDKSAKFKDIIDVETQLATTQSELDSMMSMRKVLAQETDLVAVNIDFNATRGVSQQGFFAPVINALKNAGGTLMDSLAVMITFLVSVILWLLLGIAAIWLLRRFWRKK
;
A
#
# COMPACT_ATOMS: atom_id res chain seq x y z
N MET A 1 32.33 -32.34 53.86
CA MET A 1 31.80 -30.97 53.60
C MET A 1 32.38 -30.33 52.34
N LYS A 2 33.61 -30.61 51.93
CA LYS A 2 34.24 -30.00 50.71
C LYS A 2 33.57 -30.41 49.40
N ASN A 3 33.07 -31.63 49.28
CA ASN A 3 32.48 -32.13 48.02
C ASN A 3 31.05 -31.63 47.79
N TYR A 4 30.27 -31.27 48.83
CA TYR A 4 28.93 -30.74 48.68
C TYR A 4 28.93 -29.30 48.17
N ILE A 5 29.97 -28.51 48.51
CA ILE A 5 30.11 -27.14 48.01
C ILE A 5 30.41 -27.12 46.50
N LEU A 6 31.21 -28.09 46.03
CA LEU A 6 31.57 -28.21 44.62
C LEU A 6 30.39 -28.65 43.76
N VAL A 7 29.56 -29.56 44.26
CA VAL A 7 28.32 -30.03 43.60
C VAL A 7 27.29 -28.88 43.54
N LEU A 8 27.16 -28.08 44.61
CA LEU A 8 26.23 -26.94 44.66
C LEU A 8 26.65 -25.81 43.70
N LEU A 9 27.96 -25.61 43.50
CA LEU A 9 28.51 -24.63 42.60
C LEU A 9 28.30 -25.04 41.13
N ILE A 10 28.40 -26.34 40.80
CA ILE A 10 28.12 -26.90 39.46
C ILE A 10 26.62 -26.81 39.15
N LEU A 11 25.74 -27.04 40.12
CA LEU A 11 24.28 -26.94 39.94
C LEU A 11 23.82 -25.51 39.71
N LEU A 12 24.50 -24.51 40.31
CA LEU A 12 24.20 -23.10 40.13
C LEU A 12 24.60 -22.57 38.74
N ILE A 13 25.68 -23.15 38.15
CA ILE A 13 26.13 -22.80 36.79
C ILE A 13 25.18 -23.37 35.73
N LEU A 14 24.58 -24.54 35.95
CA LEU A 14 23.60 -25.16 35.05
C LEU A 14 22.23 -24.46 35.03
N ALA A 15 21.89 -23.71 36.08
CA ALA A 15 20.62 -22.97 36.17
C ALA A 15 20.63 -21.61 35.40
N ALA A 16 21.80 -21.16 34.95
CA ALA A 16 21.92 -19.85 34.24
C ALA A 16 21.72 -19.94 32.73
N CYS A 17 21.58 -21.12 32.15
CA CYS A 17 21.31 -21.32 30.72
C CYS A 17 19.84 -21.71 30.50
N GLY A 18 18.96 -20.78 30.20
CA GLY A 18 17.64 -21.13 29.73
C GLY A 18 16.52 -20.12 30.00
N LYS A 19 16.56 -18.98 29.37
CA LYS A 19 15.34 -18.24 29.06
C LYS A 19 15.45 -17.64 27.67
N GLN A 20 15.34 -18.53 26.66
CA GLN A 20 14.89 -18.09 25.35
C GLN A 20 13.38 -17.87 25.45
N SER A 21 12.96 -16.63 25.32
CA SER A 21 11.56 -16.28 25.14
C SER A 21 11.07 -16.92 23.84
N PRO A 22 9.95 -17.65 23.85
CA PRO A 22 9.36 -18.15 22.61
C PRO A 22 8.93 -16.97 21.75
N PRO A 23 9.08 -17.03 20.41
CA PRO A 23 8.55 -16.01 19.52
C PRO A 23 7.04 -15.96 19.69
N SER A 24 6.51 -14.74 19.82
CA SER A 24 5.07 -14.47 19.86
C SER A 24 4.40 -15.06 18.62
N PRO A 25 3.27 -15.78 18.76
CA PRO A 25 2.55 -16.29 17.61
C PRO A 25 2.00 -15.10 16.80
N VAL A 26 2.39 -15.02 15.53
CA VAL A 26 1.77 -14.18 14.52
C VAL A 26 0.30 -14.61 14.42
N PRO A 27 -0.70 -13.72 14.49
CA PRO A 27 -2.08 -14.10 14.25
C PRO A 27 -2.21 -14.56 12.79
N ALA A 28 -2.39 -15.86 12.61
CA ALA A 28 -2.79 -16.43 11.34
C ALA A 28 -4.19 -15.91 11.04
N ASN A 29 -4.33 -15.08 10.00
CA ASN A 29 -5.61 -14.80 9.37
C ASN A 29 -6.17 -16.13 8.89
N ALA A 30 -7.12 -16.68 9.64
CA ALA A 30 -7.91 -17.80 9.21
C ALA A 30 -8.77 -17.36 8.01
N PRO A 31 -8.73 -18.08 6.88
CA PRO A 31 -9.71 -17.85 5.82
C PRO A 31 -11.09 -18.27 6.33
N THR A 32 -12.05 -17.36 6.25
CA THR A 32 -13.46 -17.65 6.46
C THR A 32 -13.92 -18.77 5.50
N PRO A 33 -14.64 -19.78 5.97
CA PRO A 33 -15.15 -20.81 5.08
C PRO A 33 -16.21 -20.19 4.16
N MET A 34 -15.94 -20.22 2.86
CA MET A 34 -16.96 -19.97 1.84
C MET A 34 -18.06 -21.02 1.97
N ALA A 35 -19.28 -20.57 2.14
CA ALA A 35 -20.46 -21.40 2.11
C ALA A 35 -20.51 -22.14 0.76
N GLU A 36 -20.49 -23.45 0.86
CA GLU A 36 -20.71 -24.42 -0.20
C GLU A 36 -22.14 -24.24 -0.71
N MET A 37 -22.30 -23.59 -1.86
CA MET A 37 -23.59 -23.59 -2.56
C MET A 37 -23.77 -24.93 -3.24
N ALA A 38 -24.76 -25.67 -2.77
CA ALA A 38 -25.25 -26.92 -3.27
C ALA A 38 -25.47 -26.88 -4.79
N GLN A 39 -24.77 -27.76 -5.52
CA GLN A 39 -25.04 -28.08 -6.90
C GLN A 39 -26.37 -28.88 -6.97
N ALA A 40 -27.42 -28.25 -7.43
CA ALA A 40 -28.64 -28.94 -7.85
C ALA A 40 -28.34 -29.63 -9.20
N LYS A 41 -28.26 -30.94 -9.13
CA LYS A 41 -28.21 -31.89 -10.22
C LYS A 41 -29.61 -31.93 -10.88
N MET A 42 -29.74 -31.34 -12.07
CA MET A 42 -30.91 -31.61 -12.91
C MET A 42 -30.54 -32.67 -13.96
N ALA A 43 -31.27 -33.74 -13.89
CA ALA A 43 -31.22 -34.90 -14.77
C ALA A 43 -31.64 -34.51 -16.18
N SER A 44 -30.83 -34.99 -17.15
CA SER A 44 -31.21 -35.05 -18.53
C SER A 44 -32.22 -36.19 -18.77
N ASP A 45 -33.31 -35.87 -19.39
CA ASP A 45 -34.09 -36.88 -20.11
C ASP A 45 -34.09 -36.49 -21.58
N GLY A 46 -33.62 -37.41 -22.40
CA GLY A 46 -33.53 -37.31 -23.83
C GLY A 46 -34.88 -37.49 -24.51
N ILE A 47 -34.91 -37.19 -25.78
CA ILE A 47 -35.60 -37.91 -26.85
C ILE A 47 -35.42 -37.07 -28.14
N GLY A 48 -34.77 -37.70 -29.11
CA GLY A 48 -35.35 -37.95 -30.43
C GLY A 48 -35.06 -36.91 -31.52
N GLY A 49 -34.14 -37.24 -32.35
CA GLY A 49 -33.93 -37.15 -33.75
C GLY A 49 -34.87 -36.34 -34.62
N ALA A 50 -34.26 -35.56 -35.53
CA ALA A 50 -34.62 -35.48 -36.94
C ALA A 50 -33.50 -34.78 -37.71
N GLU A 51 -32.88 -35.55 -38.57
CA GLU A 51 -32.11 -35.16 -39.71
C GLU A 51 -32.99 -34.41 -40.73
N GLN A 52 -32.43 -33.39 -41.33
CA GLN A 52 -32.69 -32.82 -42.68
C GLN A 52 -32.50 -31.30 -42.59
N SER A 53 -31.82 -30.61 -43.43
CA SER A 53 -31.46 -30.75 -44.83
C SER A 53 -30.51 -29.62 -45.20
N LEU A 54 -29.59 -29.91 -46.02
CA LEU A 54 -28.66 -29.03 -46.76
C LEU A 54 -29.36 -27.88 -47.48
N THR A 55 -28.57 -26.82 -47.67
CA THR A 55 -28.58 -25.88 -48.79
C THR A 55 -29.30 -24.55 -48.54
N GLU A 56 -28.54 -23.48 -48.34
CA GLU A 56 -28.46 -22.43 -49.36
C GLU A 56 -27.31 -21.48 -49.04
N LEU A 57 -26.34 -21.41 -49.94
CA LEU A 57 -25.33 -20.34 -49.95
C LEU A 57 -26.08 -19.04 -50.27
N SER A 58 -26.25 -18.18 -49.27
CA SER A 58 -26.53 -16.77 -49.54
C SER A 58 -25.21 -16.02 -49.52
N GLU A 59 -24.91 -15.48 -50.67
CA GLU A 59 -23.87 -14.50 -50.99
C GLU A 59 -23.89 -13.35 -49.96
N PRO A 60 -22.75 -12.91 -49.43
CA PRO A 60 -22.75 -11.78 -48.50
C PRO A 60 -23.05 -10.49 -49.25
N GLN A 61 -24.27 -9.97 -49.07
CA GLN A 61 -24.57 -8.61 -49.45
C GLN A 61 -23.62 -7.64 -48.74
N PRO A 62 -23.06 -6.65 -49.46
CA PRO A 62 -22.31 -5.58 -48.81
C PRO A 62 -23.23 -4.86 -47.86
N ALA A 63 -22.92 -4.93 -46.58
CA ALA A 63 -23.58 -4.13 -45.55
C ALA A 63 -23.40 -2.65 -45.92
N GLU A 64 -24.50 -2.00 -46.24
CA GLU A 64 -24.55 -0.53 -46.32
C GLU A 64 -24.01 0.03 -45.00
N PRO A 65 -23.20 1.09 -45.03
CA PRO A 65 -22.77 1.74 -43.81
C PRO A 65 -24.01 2.33 -43.12
N VAL A 66 -24.51 1.63 -42.11
CA VAL A 66 -25.51 2.17 -41.18
C VAL A 66 -24.90 3.41 -40.59
N GLY A 67 -25.49 4.51 -40.97
CA GLY A 67 -25.06 5.85 -40.60
C GLY A 67 -24.99 6.07 -39.11
N ASP A 68 -24.13 7.01 -38.82
CA ASP A 68 -24.09 7.80 -37.58
C ASP A 68 -23.95 6.98 -36.30
N SER A 69 -22.81 6.32 -36.14
CA SER A 69 -22.30 5.96 -34.82
C SER A 69 -22.04 7.28 -34.10
N THR A 70 -23.04 7.76 -33.38
CA THR A 70 -22.84 8.75 -32.33
C THR A 70 -21.69 8.20 -31.49
N SER A 71 -20.49 8.71 -31.67
CA SER A 71 -19.31 8.26 -30.97
C SER A 71 -19.56 8.51 -29.49
N ILE A 72 -19.98 7.46 -28.77
CA ILE A 72 -20.16 7.53 -27.31
C ILE A 72 -18.81 7.98 -26.78
N GLN A 73 -18.78 9.17 -26.23
CA GLN A 73 -17.57 9.70 -25.60
C GLN A 73 -17.17 8.75 -24.47
N LYS A 74 -16.02 8.13 -24.62
CA LYS A 74 -15.50 7.19 -23.60
C LYS A 74 -14.70 7.96 -22.56
N TYR A 75 -15.03 7.71 -21.29
CA TYR A 75 -14.32 8.26 -20.14
C TYR A 75 -13.45 7.14 -19.54
N ILE A 76 -12.15 7.16 -19.84
CA ILE A 76 -11.21 6.13 -19.44
C ILE A 76 -10.25 6.71 -18.41
N ALA A 77 -10.24 6.15 -17.20
CA ALA A 77 -9.24 6.46 -16.18
C ALA A 77 -7.98 5.61 -16.43
N LEU A 78 -6.85 6.27 -16.68
CA LEU A 78 -5.56 5.63 -16.90
C LEU A 78 -4.69 5.78 -15.65
N ARG A 79 -4.05 4.66 -15.26
CA ARG A 79 -3.06 4.64 -14.18
C ARG A 79 -1.79 3.97 -14.66
N HIS A 80 -0.66 4.59 -14.33
CA HIS A 80 0.66 3.99 -14.52
C HIS A 80 1.30 3.78 -13.15
N HIS A 81 1.85 2.60 -12.97
CA HIS A 81 2.64 2.27 -11.78
C HIS A 81 4.05 1.91 -12.24
N LEU A 82 5.03 2.65 -11.75
CA LEU A 82 6.42 2.49 -12.14
C LEU A 82 7.26 2.13 -10.91
N GLN A 83 8.16 1.17 -11.08
CA GLN A 83 9.22 0.90 -10.12
C GLN A 83 10.55 1.25 -10.79
N ILE A 84 11.30 2.13 -10.15
CA ILE A 84 12.59 2.61 -10.63
C ILE A 84 13.65 2.25 -9.61
N GLU A 85 14.67 1.53 -10.04
CA GLU A 85 15.84 1.29 -9.24
C GLU A 85 16.90 2.36 -9.48
N THR A 86 17.40 2.92 -8.38
CA THR A 86 18.40 4.01 -8.42
C THR A 86 19.45 3.74 -7.36
N PRO A 87 20.75 4.01 -7.63
CA PRO A 87 21.79 3.93 -6.61
C PRO A 87 21.43 4.76 -5.38
N ALA A 88 21.67 4.21 -4.18
CA ALA A 88 21.30 4.85 -2.92
C ALA A 88 21.82 6.31 -2.79
N GLU A 89 23.00 6.57 -3.35
CA GLU A 89 23.66 7.91 -3.34
C GLU A 89 22.96 8.91 -4.26
N GLN A 90 22.28 8.44 -5.31
CA GLN A 90 21.58 9.26 -6.30
C GLN A 90 20.07 9.37 -6.04
N MET A 91 19.53 8.64 -5.04
CA MET A 91 18.10 8.57 -4.74
C MET A 91 17.49 9.96 -4.53
N GLN A 92 18.14 10.82 -3.75
CA GLN A 92 17.66 12.17 -3.50
C GLN A 92 17.61 13.00 -4.79
N ALA A 93 18.66 12.92 -5.60
CA ALA A 93 18.72 13.65 -6.87
C ALA A 93 17.65 13.16 -7.86
N ALA A 94 17.40 11.85 -7.93
CA ALA A 94 16.36 11.26 -8.77
C ALA A 94 14.94 11.70 -8.32
N PHE A 95 14.71 11.73 -7.02
CA PHE A 95 13.47 12.21 -6.42
C PHE A 95 13.22 13.68 -6.76
N ASP A 96 14.20 14.56 -6.52
CA ASP A 96 14.09 15.99 -6.80
C ASP A 96 13.94 16.27 -8.31
N ALA A 97 14.64 15.52 -9.16
CA ALA A 97 14.52 15.60 -10.61
C ALA A 97 13.13 15.19 -11.11
N ALA A 98 12.51 14.16 -10.54
CA ALA A 98 11.14 13.75 -10.88
C ALA A 98 10.12 14.84 -10.54
N ILE A 99 10.27 15.50 -9.39
CA ILE A 99 9.42 16.63 -8.98
C ILE A 99 9.59 17.84 -9.93
N ALA A 100 10.82 18.19 -10.24
CA ALA A 100 11.15 19.29 -11.16
C ALA A 100 10.60 19.01 -12.58
N HIS A 101 10.68 17.77 -13.04
CA HIS A 101 10.15 17.35 -14.33
C HIS A 101 8.62 17.45 -14.38
N CYS A 102 7.94 17.07 -13.31
CA CYS A 102 6.51 17.27 -13.17
C CYS A 102 6.13 18.75 -13.24
N ALA A 103 6.83 19.62 -12.50
CA ALA A 103 6.56 21.05 -12.51
C ALA A 103 6.69 21.67 -13.91
N ALA A 104 7.68 21.23 -14.69
CA ALA A 104 7.90 21.70 -16.07
C ALA A 104 6.78 21.29 -17.04
N LEU A 105 6.07 20.20 -16.76
CA LEU A 105 4.98 19.67 -17.61
C LEU A 105 3.57 20.04 -17.12
N ASN A 106 3.46 20.95 -16.13
CA ASN A 106 2.18 21.35 -15.51
C ASN A 106 1.37 20.17 -14.96
N CYS A 107 2.03 19.14 -14.45
CA CYS A 107 1.33 18.07 -13.76
C CYS A 107 1.05 18.44 -12.29
N GLN A 108 0.12 17.72 -11.67
CA GLN A 108 -0.25 17.93 -10.27
C GLN A 108 0.44 16.86 -9.42
N MET A 109 1.22 17.29 -8.45
CA MET A 109 1.78 16.39 -7.43
C MET A 109 0.71 16.16 -6.35
N LEU A 110 0.39 14.89 -6.08
CA LEU A 110 -0.56 14.49 -5.04
C LEU A 110 0.15 14.14 -3.74
N SER A 111 1.23 13.38 -3.83
CA SER A 111 2.05 13.00 -2.67
C SER A 111 3.50 12.86 -3.07
N ALA A 112 4.37 13.17 -2.13
CA ALA A 112 5.81 12.96 -2.24
C ALA A 112 6.31 12.51 -0.87
N ASN A 113 6.90 11.33 -0.81
CA ASN A 113 7.45 10.77 0.40
C ASN A 113 8.88 10.30 0.13
N PHE A 114 9.81 10.69 0.99
CA PHE A 114 11.21 10.29 0.92
C PHE A 114 11.65 9.71 2.25
N ILE A 115 12.12 8.48 2.25
CA ILE A 115 12.64 7.79 3.42
C ILE A 115 14.16 7.70 3.28
N LYS A 116 14.85 8.41 4.14
CA LYS A 116 16.31 8.38 4.18
C LYS A 116 16.78 7.01 4.65
N GLY A 117 17.75 6.46 3.93
CA GLY A 117 18.35 5.18 4.31
C GLY A 117 19.01 5.22 5.70
N SER A 118 19.02 4.08 6.34
CA SER A 118 19.70 3.82 7.61
C SER A 118 20.71 2.68 7.43
N GLN A 119 21.44 2.35 8.49
CA GLN A 119 22.40 1.23 8.46
C GLN A 119 21.73 -0.12 8.11
N TYR A 120 20.44 -0.26 8.38
CA TYR A 120 19.69 -1.51 8.19
C TYR A 120 18.70 -1.47 7.03
N ASN A 121 18.25 -0.28 6.64
CA ASN A 121 17.26 -0.09 5.60
C ASN A 121 17.81 0.82 4.49
N PRO A 122 17.72 0.41 3.22
CA PRO A 122 18.08 1.26 2.10
C PRO A 122 17.12 2.46 2.00
N PRO A 123 17.53 3.58 1.39
CA PRO A 123 16.64 4.68 1.10
C PRO A 123 15.57 4.25 0.10
N SER A 124 14.40 4.83 0.22
CA SER A 124 13.28 4.65 -0.73
C SER A 124 12.50 5.94 -0.88
N ALA A 125 11.83 6.10 -2.00
CA ALA A 125 10.95 7.24 -2.20
C ALA A 125 9.71 6.82 -2.98
N SER A 126 8.58 7.48 -2.70
CA SER A 126 7.34 7.30 -3.46
C SER A 126 6.76 8.64 -3.87
N LEU A 127 6.33 8.72 -5.10
CA LEU A 127 5.73 9.92 -5.71
C LEU A 127 4.42 9.54 -6.37
N SER A 128 3.42 10.40 -6.23
CA SER A 128 2.14 10.26 -6.93
C SER A 128 1.80 11.55 -7.65
N PHE A 129 1.54 11.44 -8.94
CA PHE A 129 1.25 12.57 -9.82
C PHE A 129 -0.04 12.36 -10.61
N ARG A 130 -0.67 13.46 -11.01
CA ARG A 130 -1.66 13.51 -12.08
C ARG A 130 -1.09 14.30 -13.25
N VAL A 131 -0.95 13.63 -14.38
CA VAL A 131 -0.27 14.14 -15.57
C VAL A 131 -1.28 14.33 -16.69
N PRO A 132 -1.29 15.47 -17.41
CA PRO A 132 -2.12 15.62 -18.60
C PRO A 132 -1.81 14.54 -19.63
N PRO A 133 -2.80 13.93 -20.30
CA PRO A 133 -2.57 12.81 -21.23
C PRO A 133 -1.53 13.09 -22.32
N ARG A 134 -1.48 14.34 -22.77
CA ARG A 134 -0.52 14.78 -23.81
C ARG A 134 0.93 14.78 -23.35
N SER A 135 1.16 14.90 -22.04
CA SER A 135 2.49 15.01 -21.43
C SER A 135 3.01 13.71 -20.85
N VAL A 136 2.17 12.65 -20.80
CA VAL A 136 2.53 11.37 -20.14
C VAL A 136 3.76 10.73 -20.77
N GLU A 137 3.82 10.61 -22.08
CA GLU A 137 4.97 10.00 -22.77
C GLU A 137 6.28 10.76 -22.50
N ILE A 138 6.21 12.09 -22.54
CA ILE A 138 7.38 12.94 -22.24
C ILE A 138 7.79 12.78 -20.78
N PHE A 139 6.80 12.71 -19.88
CA PHE A 139 7.03 12.52 -18.45
C PHE A 139 7.71 11.16 -18.17
N LEU A 140 7.17 10.07 -18.72
CA LEU A 140 7.73 8.73 -18.56
C LEU A 140 9.15 8.61 -19.12
N THR A 141 9.39 9.19 -20.30
CA THR A 141 10.72 9.19 -20.92
C THR A 141 11.74 9.98 -20.10
N GLY A 142 11.29 11.08 -19.48
CA GLY A 142 12.14 11.88 -18.58
C GLY A 142 12.54 11.12 -17.32
N LEU A 143 11.64 10.33 -16.76
CA LEU A 143 11.88 9.52 -15.56
C LEU A 143 12.91 8.42 -15.79
N ALA A 144 12.91 7.78 -16.95
CA ALA A 144 13.85 6.73 -17.32
C ALA A 144 15.33 7.20 -17.29
N LYS A 145 15.59 8.50 -17.28
CA LYS A 145 16.95 9.06 -17.15
C LYS A 145 17.49 9.06 -15.73
N ASN A 146 16.61 8.93 -14.74
CA ASN A 146 16.94 9.06 -13.32
C ASN A 146 17.16 7.72 -12.61
N GLY A 147 17.03 6.60 -13.32
CA GLY A 147 17.23 5.26 -12.80
C GLY A 147 16.82 4.19 -13.81
N GLU A 148 16.99 2.93 -13.42
CA GLU A 148 16.58 1.80 -14.23
C GLU A 148 15.10 1.48 -13.96
N LEU A 149 14.28 1.51 -15.01
CA LEU A 149 12.87 1.14 -14.92
C LEU A 149 12.77 -0.40 -14.86
N THR A 150 12.47 -0.93 -13.68
CA THR A 150 12.37 -2.37 -13.43
C THR A 150 10.97 -2.91 -13.68
N GLN A 151 9.95 -2.09 -13.43
CA GLN A 151 8.56 -2.47 -13.67
C GLN A 151 7.75 -1.27 -14.16
N HIS A 152 6.90 -1.51 -15.16
CA HIS A 152 5.90 -0.57 -15.62
C HIS A 152 4.58 -1.30 -15.83
N ALA A 153 3.63 -1.09 -14.93
CA ALA A 153 2.25 -1.55 -15.09
C ALA A 153 1.38 -0.39 -15.59
N ARG A 154 0.44 -0.70 -16.46
CA ARG A 154 -0.55 0.25 -16.99
C ARG A 154 -1.93 -0.35 -16.81
N ASP A 155 -2.76 0.32 -16.03
CA ASP A 155 -4.15 -0.04 -15.78
C ASP A 155 -5.08 0.96 -16.46
N SER A 156 -6.18 0.45 -16.98
CA SER A 156 -7.18 1.23 -17.70
C SER A 156 -8.56 0.82 -17.18
N GLU A 157 -9.35 1.78 -16.72
CA GLU A 157 -10.70 1.55 -16.19
C GLU A 157 -11.70 2.41 -16.97
N ASP A 158 -12.72 1.78 -17.55
CA ASP A 158 -13.81 2.49 -18.23
C ASP A 158 -14.82 3.04 -17.21
N LYS A 159 -14.85 4.36 -17.09
CA LYS A 159 -15.75 5.11 -16.20
C LYS A 159 -16.98 5.67 -16.91
N THR A 160 -17.18 5.34 -18.19
CA THR A 160 -18.23 5.92 -19.03
C THR A 160 -19.60 5.80 -18.39
N ASN A 161 -19.96 4.61 -17.91
CA ASN A 161 -21.26 4.40 -17.28
C ASN A 161 -21.43 5.24 -15.99
N GLN A 162 -20.37 5.36 -15.20
CA GLN A 162 -20.40 6.14 -13.96
C GLN A 162 -20.57 7.64 -14.25
N VAL A 163 -19.92 8.15 -15.29
CA VAL A 163 -20.04 9.54 -15.72
C VAL A 163 -21.43 9.82 -16.26
N VAL A 164 -21.95 8.96 -17.14
CA VAL A 164 -23.30 9.12 -17.73
C VAL A 164 -24.38 9.07 -16.65
N ASP A 165 -24.28 8.13 -15.69
CA ASP A 165 -25.22 8.03 -14.57
C ASP A 165 -25.17 9.30 -13.68
N ALA A 166 -23.98 9.78 -13.35
CA ALA A 166 -23.81 11.00 -12.57
C ALA A 166 -24.43 12.22 -13.28
N ASP A 167 -24.17 12.37 -14.58
CA ASP A 167 -24.71 13.48 -15.38
C ASP A 167 -26.24 13.39 -15.47
N ALA A 168 -26.81 12.20 -15.64
CA ALA A 168 -28.27 12.00 -15.63
C ALA A 168 -28.89 12.34 -14.28
N ARG A 169 -28.27 11.93 -13.17
CA ARG A 169 -28.75 12.27 -11.80
C ARG A 169 -28.66 13.75 -11.51
N ILE A 170 -27.55 14.41 -11.88
CA ILE A 170 -27.40 15.87 -11.74
C ILE A 170 -28.51 16.59 -12.50
N LYS A 171 -28.80 16.17 -13.73
CA LYS A 171 -29.89 16.74 -14.52
C LYS A 171 -31.26 16.58 -13.81
N ASN A 172 -31.59 15.36 -13.38
CA ASN A 172 -32.87 15.08 -12.72
C ASN A 172 -33.03 15.87 -11.40
N LEU A 173 -31.97 15.93 -10.59
CA LEU A 173 -31.97 16.70 -9.34
C LEU A 173 -32.08 18.20 -9.59
N THR A 174 -31.43 18.70 -10.65
CA THR A 174 -31.53 20.11 -11.06
C THR A 174 -32.98 20.45 -11.45
N GLU A 175 -33.61 19.62 -12.27
CA GLU A 175 -35.02 19.80 -12.66
C GLU A 175 -35.98 19.70 -11.47
N LEU A 176 -35.74 18.79 -10.54
CA LEU A 176 -36.54 18.66 -9.31
C LEU A 176 -36.39 19.92 -8.44
N ARG A 177 -35.16 20.36 -8.19
CA ARG A 177 -34.88 21.61 -7.45
C ARG A 177 -35.60 22.81 -8.05
N ASP A 178 -35.59 22.93 -9.37
CA ASP A 178 -36.23 24.08 -10.03
C ASP A 178 -37.76 23.99 -9.93
N ARG A 179 -38.37 22.81 -10.02
CA ARG A 179 -39.82 22.60 -9.75
C ARG A 179 -40.18 22.95 -8.31
N LEU A 180 -39.39 22.52 -7.32
CA LEU A 180 -39.63 22.86 -5.92
C LEU A 180 -39.54 24.37 -5.67
N ARG A 181 -38.60 25.06 -6.31
CA ARG A 181 -38.50 26.52 -6.24
C ARG A 181 -39.74 27.22 -6.81
N VAL A 182 -40.29 26.72 -7.93
CA VAL A 182 -41.52 27.24 -8.50
C VAL A 182 -42.71 27.07 -7.54
N MET A 183 -42.81 25.90 -6.86
CA MET A 183 -43.86 25.65 -5.86
C MET A 183 -43.80 26.63 -4.68
N LEU A 184 -42.61 27.09 -4.27
CA LEU A 184 -42.48 28.12 -3.22
C LEU A 184 -42.94 29.49 -3.63
N THR A 185 -43.13 29.76 -4.91
CA THR A 185 -43.65 31.04 -5.40
C THR A 185 -45.20 31.11 -5.38
N ASP A 186 -45.88 29.98 -5.13
CA ASP A 186 -47.34 29.91 -5.06
C ASP A 186 -47.82 30.58 -3.77
N LYS A 187 -48.50 31.69 -3.90
CA LYS A 187 -49.06 32.48 -2.79
C LYS A 187 -50.28 31.81 -2.10
N SER A 188 -50.85 30.77 -2.71
CA SER A 188 -52.02 30.03 -2.16
C SER A 188 -51.64 28.84 -1.27
N ALA A 189 -50.35 28.52 -1.18
CA ALA A 189 -49.86 27.35 -0.41
C ALA A 189 -50.06 27.55 1.11
N LYS A 190 -50.42 26.46 1.80
CA LYS A 190 -50.51 26.45 3.25
C LYS A 190 -49.10 26.51 3.86
N PHE A 191 -49.01 27.14 5.02
CA PHE A 191 -47.72 27.25 5.74
C PHE A 191 -47.01 25.94 5.96
N LYS A 192 -47.72 24.87 6.28
CA LYS A 192 -47.17 23.51 6.44
C LYS A 192 -46.57 22.99 5.14
N ASP A 193 -47.26 23.20 4.01
CA ASP A 193 -46.81 22.73 2.70
C ASP A 193 -45.52 23.45 2.27
N ILE A 194 -45.40 24.75 2.63
CA ILE A 194 -44.19 25.52 2.39
C ILE A 194 -42.97 24.95 3.16
N ILE A 195 -43.12 24.58 4.45
CA ILE A 195 -42.08 24.00 5.26
C ILE A 195 -41.65 22.62 4.69
N ASP A 196 -42.62 21.81 4.26
CA ASP A 196 -42.36 20.50 3.66
C ASP A 196 -41.55 20.65 2.34
N VAL A 197 -41.97 21.62 1.49
CA VAL A 197 -41.23 21.94 0.23
C VAL A 197 -39.84 22.49 0.51
N GLU A 198 -39.66 23.38 1.51
CA GLU A 198 -38.33 23.88 1.89
C GLU A 198 -37.42 22.78 2.38
N THR A 199 -37.94 21.85 3.18
CA THR A 199 -37.17 20.68 3.65
C THR A 199 -36.74 19.81 2.48
N GLN A 200 -37.66 19.54 1.53
CA GLN A 200 -37.37 18.77 0.33
C GLN A 200 -36.35 19.49 -0.59
N LEU A 201 -36.46 20.82 -0.69
CA LEU A 201 -35.52 21.62 -1.46
C LEU A 201 -34.10 21.57 -0.85
N ALA A 202 -33.99 21.67 0.47
CA ALA A 202 -32.70 21.57 1.17
C ALA A 202 -32.06 20.18 0.96
N THR A 203 -32.85 19.09 1.05
CA THR A 203 -32.39 17.73 0.79
C THR A 203 -31.94 17.57 -0.67
N THR A 204 -32.75 18.01 -1.62
CA THR A 204 -32.44 17.94 -3.06
C THR A 204 -31.16 18.73 -3.40
N GLN A 205 -30.98 19.90 -2.78
CA GLN A 205 -29.77 20.72 -2.97
C GLN A 205 -28.51 19.98 -2.44
N SER A 206 -28.61 19.36 -1.25
CA SER A 206 -27.51 18.58 -0.68
C SER A 206 -27.14 17.37 -1.55
N GLU A 207 -28.12 16.67 -2.10
CA GLU A 207 -27.89 15.55 -3.03
C GLU A 207 -27.25 16.03 -4.34
N LEU A 208 -27.72 17.16 -4.88
CA LEU A 208 -27.14 17.77 -6.07
C LEU A 208 -25.68 18.15 -5.88
N ASP A 209 -25.36 18.80 -4.75
CA ASP A 209 -23.99 19.21 -4.43
C ASP A 209 -23.07 17.97 -4.26
N SER A 210 -23.58 16.90 -3.68
CA SER A 210 -22.88 15.62 -3.57
C SER A 210 -22.60 15.00 -4.94
N MET A 211 -23.60 14.95 -5.83
CA MET A 211 -23.45 14.41 -7.18
C MET A 211 -22.51 15.25 -8.04
N MET A 212 -22.56 16.58 -7.93
CA MET A 212 -21.62 17.47 -8.61
C MET A 212 -20.18 17.25 -8.13
N SER A 213 -19.98 17.03 -6.84
CA SER A 213 -18.67 16.73 -6.28
C SER A 213 -18.14 15.38 -6.79
N MET A 214 -18.99 14.35 -6.82
CA MET A 214 -18.64 13.04 -7.40
C MET A 214 -18.27 13.16 -8.88
N ARG A 215 -19.07 13.91 -9.67
CA ARG A 215 -18.79 14.14 -11.09
C ARG A 215 -17.46 14.86 -11.31
N LYS A 216 -17.10 15.80 -10.42
CA LYS A 216 -15.79 16.47 -10.45
C LYS A 216 -14.64 15.50 -10.20
N VAL A 217 -14.80 14.56 -9.26
CA VAL A 217 -13.78 13.51 -9.00
C VAL A 217 -13.63 12.61 -10.23
N LEU A 218 -14.74 12.15 -10.83
CA LEU A 218 -14.71 11.35 -12.05
C LEU A 218 -14.02 12.08 -13.19
N ALA A 219 -14.26 13.38 -13.35
CA ALA A 219 -13.57 14.19 -14.36
C ALA A 219 -12.06 14.24 -14.12
N GLN A 220 -11.63 14.41 -12.85
CA GLN A 220 -10.20 14.40 -12.54
C GLN A 220 -9.53 13.03 -12.78
N GLU A 221 -10.29 11.93 -12.64
CA GLU A 221 -9.78 10.57 -12.91
C GLU A 221 -9.68 10.27 -14.42
N THR A 222 -10.55 10.85 -15.23
CA THR A 222 -10.62 10.59 -16.67
C THR A 222 -9.88 11.61 -17.52
N ASP A 223 -9.74 12.85 -17.05
CA ASP A 223 -9.05 13.93 -17.78
C ASP A 223 -7.54 13.95 -17.52
N LEU A 224 -7.10 13.35 -16.40
CA LEU A 224 -5.70 13.26 -15.99
C LEU A 224 -5.28 11.80 -15.79
N VAL A 225 -4.06 11.50 -16.17
CA VAL A 225 -3.46 10.17 -15.96
C VAL A 225 -2.78 10.14 -14.59
N ALA A 226 -3.15 9.16 -13.76
CA ALA A 226 -2.48 8.93 -12.50
C ALA A 226 -1.15 8.19 -12.73
N VAL A 227 -0.05 8.72 -12.20
CA VAL A 227 1.28 8.11 -12.29
C VAL A 227 1.84 7.96 -10.88
N ASN A 228 2.01 6.71 -10.45
CA ASN A 228 2.64 6.35 -9.19
C ASN A 228 4.03 5.82 -9.46
N ILE A 229 5.01 6.32 -8.74
CA ILE A 229 6.42 5.99 -8.91
C ILE A 229 6.99 5.59 -7.57
N ASP A 230 7.56 4.39 -7.53
CA ASP A 230 8.30 3.88 -6.38
C ASP A 230 9.78 3.77 -6.75
N PHE A 231 10.60 4.58 -6.07
CA PHE A 231 12.04 4.51 -6.17
C PHE A 231 12.58 3.58 -5.10
N ASN A 232 13.30 2.57 -5.53
CA ASN A 232 13.98 1.63 -4.66
C ASN A 232 15.49 1.75 -4.87
N ALA A 233 16.24 1.65 -3.78
CA ALA A 233 17.69 1.61 -3.92
C ALA A 233 18.09 0.29 -4.57
N THR A 234 18.93 0.37 -5.62
CA THR A 234 19.57 -0.82 -6.17
C THR A 234 20.26 -1.55 -5.02
N ARG A 235 19.86 -2.79 -4.77
CA ARG A 235 20.62 -3.66 -3.89
C ARG A 235 21.96 -3.86 -4.57
N GLY A 236 22.96 -3.13 -4.10
CA GLY A 236 24.28 -3.12 -4.71
C GLY A 236 24.90 -4.51 -4.75
N VAL A 237 24.55 -5.28 -5.76
CA VAL A 237 25.35 -6.45 -6.17
C VAL A 237 26.74 -5.98 -6.59
N SER A 238 26.87 -4.70 -6.97
CA SER A 238 28.14 -4.09 -7.36
C SER A 238 29.11 -3.82 -6.21
N GLN A 239 28.67 -3.82 -4.94
CA GLN A 239 29.60 -3.78 -3.80
C GLN A 239 29.94 -5.17 -3.23
N GLN A 240 29.30 -6.22 -3.72
CA GLN A 240 29.74 -7.58 -3.45
C GLN A 240 30.81 -8.02 -4.48
N GLY A 241 31.90 -7.25 -4.58
CA GLY A 241 33.13 -7.83 -5.13
C GLY A 241 33.39 -9.16 -4.40
N PHE A 242 34.03 -10.11 -5.06
CA PHE A 242 34.37 -11.43 -4.52
C PHE A 242 34.90 -11.37 -3.07
N PHE A 243 35.48 -10.25 -2.67
CA PHE A 243 35.99 -9.94 -1.34
C PHE A 243 35.00 -9.18 -0.42
N ALA A 244 33.82 -8.76 -0.89
CA ALA A 244 32.89 -7.99 -0.07
C ALA A 244 32.39 -8.74 1.18
N PRO A 245 32.13 -10.06 1.15
CA PRO A 245 31.81 -10.80 2.35
C PRO A 245 32.94 -10.78 3.36
N VAL A 246 34.21 -10.81 2.88
CA VAL A 246 35.39 -10.79 3.74
C VAL A 246 35.60 -9.39 4.34
N ILE A 247 35.43 -8.32 3.55
CA ILE A 247 35.55 -6.94 4.02
C ILE A 247 34.43 -6.61 5.02
N ASN A 248 33.21 -7.06 4.77
CA ASN A 248 32.09 -6.90 5.70
C ASN A 248 32.26 -7.72 6.97
N ALA A 249 32.78 -8.95 6.87
CA ALA A 249 33.15 -9.76 8.02
C ALA A 249 34.25 -9.08 8.84
N LEU A 250 35.24 -8.48 8.20
CA LEU A 250 36.32 -7.77 8.87
C LEU A 250 35.84 -6.47 9.55
N LYS A 251 34.96 -5.72 8.91
CA LYS A 251 34.32 -4.54 9.52
C LYS A 251 33.44 -4.93 10.71
N ASN A 252 32.67 -6.02 10.58
CA ASN A 252 31.83 -6.53 11.66
C ASN A 252 32.65 -7.19 12.77
N ALA A 253 33.81 -7.79 12.45
CA ALA A 253 34.72 -8.37 13.44
C ALA A 253 35.23 -7.32 14.44
N GLY A 254 35.46 -6.08 14.01
CA GLY A 254 35.79 -4.98 14.91
C GLY A 254 34.67 -4.67 15.92
N GLY A 255 33.42 -4.66 15.46
CA GLY A 255 32.24 -4.47 16.33
C GLY A 255 32.06 -5.64 17.31
N THR A 256 32.12 -6.88 16.81
CA THR A 256 31.96 -8.09 17.65
C THR A 256 33.11 -8.25 18.68
N LEU A 257 34.31 -7.80 18.35
CA LEU A 257 35.41 -7.76 19.32
C LEU A 257 35.14 -6.75 20.44
N MET A 258 34.65 -5.56 20.10
CA MET A 258 34.29 -4.55 21.09
C MET A 258 33.11 -4.99 21.97
N ASP A 259 32.10 -5.64 21.40
CA ASP A 259 30.98 -6.21 22.13
C ASP A 259 31.43 -7.34 23.06
N SER A 260 32.34 -8.22 22.60
CA SER A 260 32.90 -9.29 23.41
C SER A 260 33.75 -8.74 24.57
N LEU A 261 34.50 -7.66 24.32
CA LEU A 261 35.26 -6.98 25.35
C LEU A 261 34.37 -6.32 26.41
N ALA A 262 33.28 -5.67 25.97
CA ALA A 262 32.30 -5.09 26.86
C ALA A 262 31.63 -6.15 27.75
N VAL A 263 31.25 -7.29 27.20
CA VAL A 263 30.69 -8.42 27.95
C VAL A 263 31.72 -8.97 28.97
N MET A 264 32.97 -9.08 28.57
CA MET A 264 34.05 -9.55 29.46
C MET A 264 34.28 -8.57 30.64
N ILE A 265 34.28 -7.28 30.38
CA ILE A 265 34.39 -6.26 31.43
C ILE A 265 33.21 -6.32 32.40
N THR A 266 31.99 -6.42 31.86
CA THR A 266 30.78 -6.52 32.65
C THR A 266 30.77 -7.78 33.53
N PHE A 267 31.25 -8.89 33.00
CA PHE A 267 31.41 -10.13 33.74
C PHE A 267 32.42 -9.99 34.89
N LEU A 268 33.58 -9.39 34.64
CA LEU A 268 34.59 -9.14 35.67
C LEU A 268 34.06 -8.26 36.81
N VAL A 269 33.39 -7.17 36.46
CA VAL A 269 32.76 -6.27 37.45
C VAL A 269 31.72 -7.02 38.28
N SER A 270 30.89 -7.82 37.66
CA SER A 270 29.88 -8.64 38.32
C SER A 270 30.51 -9.65 39.31
N VAL A 271 31.56 -10.35 38.88
CA VAL A 271 32.28 -11.33 39.74
C VAL A 271 32.92 -10.65 40.93
N ILE A 272 33.53 -9.45 40.76
CA ILE A 272 34.13 -8.72 41.87
C ILE A 272 33.08 -8.32 42.89
N LEU A 273 31.90 -7.87 42.45
CA LEU A 273 30.79 -7.50 43.32
C LEU A 273 30.32 -8.69 44.17
N TRP A 274 30.15 -9.86 43.54
CA TRP A 274 29.77 -11.10 44.24
C TRP A 274 30.85 -11.63 45.19
N LEU A 275 32.13 -11.46 44.86
CA LEU A 275 33.23 -11.78 45.77
C LEU A 275 33.23 -10.90 47.04
N LEU A 276 33.04 -9.59 46.88
CA LEU A 276 32.95 -8.68 48.00
C LEU A 276 31.78 -9.04 48.94
N LEU A 277 30.60 -9.33 48.36
CA LEU A 277 29.44 -9.77 49.15
C LEU A 277 29.69 -11.09 49.81
N GLY A 278 30.34 -12.04 49.15
CA GLY A 278 30.73 -13.35 49.73
C GLY A 278 31.71 -13.19 50.90
N ILE A 279 32.74 -12.35 50.77
CA ILE A 279 33.72 -12.06 51.81
C ILE A 279 33.03 -11.42 53.04
N ALA A 280 32.14 -10.43 52.79
CA ALA A 280 31.37 -9.77 53.86
C ALA A 280 30.45 -10.78 54.58
N ALA A 281 29.79 -11.67 53.88
CA ALA A 281 28.93 -12.71 54.44
C ALA A 281 29.76 -13.71 55.30
N ILE A 282 30.91 -14.16 54.80
CA ILE A 282 31.81 -15.06 55.54
C ILE A 282 32.37 -14.39 56.81
N TRP A 283 32.71 -13.09 56.74
CA TRP A 283 33.17 -12.30 57.87
C TRP A 283 32.09 -12.17 58.96
N LEU A 284 30.85 -11.88 58.53
CA LEU A 284 29.69 -11.82 59.42
C LEU A 284 29.40 -13.17 60.08
N LEU A 285 29.42 -14.28 59.34
CA LEU A 285 29.24 -15.60 59.85
C LEU A 285 30.33 -15.99 60.88
N ARG A 286 31.62 -15.72 60.58
CA ARG A 286 32.72 -15.90 61.53
C ARG A 286 32.62 -15.06 62.80
N ARG A 287 32.15 -13.84 62.69
CA ARG A 287 31.91 -12.93 63.80
C ARG A 287 30.78 -13.45 64.69
N PHE A 288 29.72 -14.00 64.10
CA PHE A 288 28.59 -14.58 64.83
C PHE A 288 28.98 -15.85 65.61
N TRP A 289 29.80 -16.70 64.96
CA TRP A 289 30.29 -17.97 65.62
C TRP A 289 31.33 -17.74 66.72
N ARG A 290 32.05 -16.64 66.67
CA ARG A 290 32.97 -16.25 67.75
C ARG A 290 32.28 -15.64 68.96
N LYS A 291 31.02 -15.30 68.88
CA LYS A 291 30.25 -14.76 70.02
C LYS A 291 29.38 -15.79 70.72
N LYS A 292 29.40 -17.02 70.22
CA LYS A 292 28.82 -18.20 70.88
C LYS A 292 29.95 -19.05 71.45
#